data_d9e8519ae4618003e0beb2889f2493fb
#
_entry.id   d9e8519ae4618003e0beb2889f2493fb
#
_cell.length_a   1.000
_cell.length_b   1.000
_cell.length_c   1.000
_cell.angle_alpha   90.00
_cell.angle_beta   90.00
_cell.angle_gamma   90.00
#
_symmetry.space_group_name_H-M   'P 1'
#
loop_
_entity.id
_entity.type
_entity.pdbx_description
1 polymer ?
#
loop_
_entity_poly.entity_id
_entity_poly.type
_entity_poly.pdbx_seq_one_letter_code
_entity_poly.pdbx_strand_id
1 'polypeptide(L)'
;MKKPLIPHLQLLAALSVAAAVSCARPLADIDLDAPTGTGPLVEVLFSASDGTEGPASTRATLILPENEQHIARWAVFAFDRESPWFAYATSSSGAGVSLRLRAGRRYSCYAIANYPTSGAGAFNPASVRAPEDLTGKVAYLSDNTATSLLMFGTDEVTPSASAYDPARGDALPSEEKTIGVTRLVSRIDVSGIRVDFSGKPHLAGKAFVLRHIYVTNTYRTTRYSSDYTFSELSASRGAWYNTMGWHRGESPDGGMDALTADRGIDAVLSGSVIHSTPHSFYVFPNPTPRSADNHDISEWTRRSTRVILEATLGGDTVYYQVSLPAMQRNHIYSAQNIVIRGRGSNDPELLDFDPDVIDLSLVIDDDWNAGEDINL
;
A
#
# COMPACT_ATOMS: atom_id res chain seq x y z
N MET A 1 17.49 70.00 -5.81
CA MET A 1 16.47 68.97 -5.52
C MET A 1 17.19 67.68 -5.11
N LYS A 2 17.15 67.34 -3.83
CA LYS A 2 17.87 66.23 -3.21
C LYS A 2 17.03 64.94 -3.30
N LYS A 3 17.62 63.85 -3.86
CA LYS A 3 17.02 62.50 -3.75
C LYS A 3 17.37 61.89 -2.39
N PRO A 4 16.45 61.24 -1.71
CA PRO A 4 16.79 60.48 -0.51
C PRO A 4 17.34 59.09 -0.85
N LEU A 5 18.40 58.68 -0.15
CA LEU A 5 18.95 57.35 -0.09
C LEU A 5 17.98 56.42 0.69
N ILE A 6 17.75 55.26 0.13
CA ILE A 6 17.06 54.14 0.80
C ILE A 6 18.14 53.22 1.44
N PRO A 7 18.12 52.95 2.74
CA PRO A 7 19.05 52.00 3.32
C PRO A 7 18.63 50.56 3.03
N HIS A 8 19.60 49.73 2.59
CA HIS A 8 19.50 48.31 2.44
C HIS A 8 19.21 47.64 3.82
N LEU A 9 18.01 47.12 3.95
CA LEU A 9 17.63 46.27 5.08
C LEU A 9 18.12 44.84 4.75
N GLN A 10 19.21 44.42 5.38
CA GLN A 10 19.66 43.02 5.36
C GLN A 10 18.67 42.19 6.14
N LEU A 11 17.90 41.35 5.41
CA LEU A 11 17.01 40.36 5.99
C LEU A 11 17.88 39.18 6.45
N LEU A 12 18.19 39.10 7.74
CA LEU A 12 18.70 37.89 8.39
C LEU A 12 17.56 36.88 8.40
N ALA A 13 17.65 35.87 7.55
CA ALA A 13 16.82 34.68 7.64
C ALA A 13 17.28 33.91 8.87
N ALA A 14 16.55 34.07 9.97
CA ALA A 14 16.67 33.20 11.12
C ALA A 14 16.07 31.83 10.72
N LEU A 15 16.96 30.86 10.53
CA LEU A 15 16.58 29.44 10.36
C LEU A 15 16.06 28.97 11.74
N SER A 16 14.75 29.08 11.95
CA SER A 16 14.10 28.46 13.07
C SER A 16 14.02 26.94 12.77
N VAL A 17 14.96 26.19 13.33
CA VAL A 17 14.83 24.75 13.49
C VAL A 17 13.64 24.55 14.43
N ALA A 18 12.49 24.27 13.84
CA ALA A 18 11.34 23.80 14.60
C ALA A 18 11.72 22.41 15.14
N ALA A 19 12.14 22.36 16.41
CA ALA A 19 12.23 21.11 17.13
C ALA A 19 10.85 20.47 17.09
N ALA A 20 10.70 19.39 16.30
CA ALA A 20 9.52 18.56 16.33
C ALA A 20 9.37 18.06 17.77
N VAL A 21 8.38 18.61 18.48
CA VAL A 21 8.01 18.11 19.80
C VAL A 21 7.45 16.70 19.57
N SER A 22 8.31 15.70 19.73
CA SER A 22 7.89 14.34 19.93
C SER A 22 6.92 14.35 21.10
N CYS A 23 5.64 14.08 20.86
CA CYS A 23 4.69 13.77 21.92
C CYS A 23 5.00 12.37 22.46
N ALA A 24 6.19 12.19 22.99
CA ALA A 24 6.42 11.16 23.97
C ALA A 24 5.55 11.55 25.15
N ARG A 25 4.43 10.84 25.35
CA ARG A 25 3.61 11.02 26.55
C ARG A 25 4.55 10.79 27.73
N PRO A 26 4.65 11.72 28.70
CA PRO A 26 5.42 11.43 29.89
C PRO A 26 4.81 10.16 30.49
N LEU A 27 5.65 9.22 30.84
CA LEU A 27 5.34 7.91 31.45
C LEU A 27 4.60 8.02 32.80
N ALA A 28 3.91 9.12 33.08
CA ALA A 28 3.36 9.46 34.40
C ALA A 28 2.09 8.68 34.79
N ASP A 29 1.47 7.92 33.88
CA ASP A 29 0.22 7.22 34.21
C ASP A 29 0.21 5.70 33.91
N ILE A 30 1.35 5.14 33.57
CA ILE A 30 1.55 3.71 33.62
C ILE A 30 2.72 3.54 34.57
N ASP A 31 2.43 3.06 35.80
CA ASP A 31 3.42 2.62 36.77
C ASP A 31 4.11 1.35 36.25
N LEU A 32 4.71 1.51 35.06
CA LEU A 32 5.62 0.55 34.50
C LEU A 32 6.96 0.86 35.14
N ASP A 33 7.24 0.14 36.22
CA ASP A 33 8.58 -0.01 36.73
C ASP A 33 9.57 -0.01 35.58
N ALA A 34 10.66 0.74 35.74
CA ALA A 34 11.72 0.74 34.74
C ALA A 34 12.00 -0.70 34.30
N PRO A 35 12.22 -0.95 32.98
CA PRO A 35 12.29 -2.31 32.42
C PRO A 35 13.06 -3.23 33.37
N THR A 36 12.44 -4.33 33.81
CA THR A 36 13.02 -5.25 34.78
C THR A 36 14.35 -5.78 34.27
N GLY A 37 15.42 -5.65 35.06
CA GLY A 37 16.75 -6.11 34.62
C GLY A 37 17.88 -5.22 35.16
N THR A 38 19.11 -5.70 35.12
CA THR A 38 20.29 -5.06 35.70
C THR A 38 21.12 -4.23 34.72
N GLY A 39 20.80 -4.21 33.44
CA GLY A 39 21.52 -3.43 32.40
C GLY A 39 21.23 -1.93 32.48
N PRO A 40 22.16 -1.06 32.04
CA PRO A 40 21.91 0.36 31.92
C PRO A 40 20.79 0.67 30.94
N LEU A 41 20.15 1.82 31.07
CA LEU A 41 19.21 2.34 30.08
C LEU A 41 19.97 2.87 28.86
N VAL A 42 19.43 2.63 27.68
CA VAL A 42 19.91 3.15 26.38
C VAL A 42 18.75 3.85 25.71
N GLU A 43 18.98 5.03 25.20
CA GLU A 43 18.00 5.72 24.34
C GLU A 43 18.13 5.19 22.93
N VAL A 44 17.12 4.46 22.43
CA VAL A 44 17.07 3.96 21.05
C VAL A 44 16.23 4.91 20.24
N LEU A 45 16.85 5.57 19.25
CA LEU A 45 16.18 6.42 18.28
C LEU A 45 15.71 5.56 17.13
N PHE A 46 14.41 5.39 17.01
CA PHE A 46 13.79 4.65 15.93
C PHE A 46 13.44 5.57 14.77
N SER A 47 13.67 5.08 13.56
CA SER A 47 13.16 5.63 12.31
C SER A 47 12.40 4.54 11.54
N ALA A 48 11.43 4.94 10.73
CA ALA A 48 10.76 4.04 9.81
C ALA A 48 11.26 4.31 8.39
N SER A 49 11.55 3.24 7.63
CA SER A 49 11.91 3.30 6.22
C SER A 49 10.99 2.38 5.44
N ASP A 50 10.53 2.82 4.28
CA ASP A 50 9.74 2.00 3.35
C ASP A 50 10.57 1.05 2.49
N GLY A 51 11.85 0.87 2.82
CA GLY A 51 12.77 -0.03 2.12
C GLY A 51 13.41 0.57 0.86
N THR A 52 13.24 1.89 0.60
CA THR A 52 13.74 2.55 -0.61
C THR A 52 15.25 2.76 -0.66
N GLU A 53 16.02 2.39 0.34
CA GLU A 53 17.49 2.52 0.38
C GLU A 53 18.23 1.35 -0.31
N GLY A 54 17.80 0.93 -1.50
CA GLY A 54 18.54 0.01 -2.36
C GLY A 54 19.32 0.76 -3.45
N PRO A 55 20.42 0.18 -4.02
CA PRO A 55 21.12 0.81 -5.14
C PRO A 55 20.15 0.98 -6.31
N ALA A 56 20.04 2.20 -6.82
CA ALA A 56 19.20 2.55 -7.96
C ALA A 56 19.43 1.58 -9.13
N SER A 57 18.46 0.73 -9.42
CA SER A 57 18.46 -0.14 -10.58
C SER A 57 18.27 0.71 -11.84
N THR A 58 19.10 0.50 -12.87
CA THR A 58 19.10 1.22 -14.15
C THR A 58 17.98 0.79 -15.10
N ARG A 59 16.88 0.25 -14.60
CA ARG A 59 15.68 -0.08 -15.39
C ARG A 59 14.73 1.12 -15.44
N ALA A 60 13.94 1.21 -16.51
CA ALA A 60 12.97 2.29 -16.70
C ALA A 60 12.06 2.37 -15.47
N THR A 61 12.43 3.23 -14.57
CA THR A 61 11.77 3.45 -13.29
C THR A 61 10.37 3.99 -13.61
N LEU A 62 9.34 3.19 -13.39
CA LEU A 62 8.02 3.75 -13.13
C LEU A 62 8.23 4.72 -11.97
N ILE A 63 8.16 6.03 -12.26
CA ILE A 63 8.30 7.08 -11.25
C ILE A 63 7.14 6.84 -10.28
N LEU A 64 7.46 6.26 -9.13
CA LEU A 64 6.49 6.16 -8.05
C LEU A 64 6.09 7.58 -7.68
N PRO A 65 4.80 7.89 -7.59
CA PRO A 65 4.39 9.17 -7.04
C PRO A 65 5.05 9.34 -5.66
N GLU A 66 5.77 10.42 -5.44
CA GLU A 66 6.43 10.73 -4.15
C GLU A 66 5.48 10.56 -2.95
N ASN A 67 4.18 10.68 -3.20
CA ASN A 67 3.13 10.56 -2.21
C ASN A 67 2.94 9.13 -1.67
N GLU A 68 3.33 8.09 -2.40
CA GLU A 68 3.14 6.70 -1.97
C GLU A 68 4.16 6.25 -0.91
N GLN A 69 5.26 6.96 -0.80
CA GLN A 69 6.35 6.70 0.16
C GLN A 69 6.16 7.49 1.46
N HIS A 70 5.20 8.43 1.47
CA HIS A 70 5.06 9.36 2.56
C HIS A 70 4.57 8.69 3.85
N ILE A 71 5.36 8.82 4.92
CA ILE A 71 4.98 8.45 6.28
C ILE A 71 4.55 9.71 7.02
N ALA A 72 3.23 9.95 7.08
CA ALA A 72 2.68 11.12 7.76
C ALA A 72 2.65 10.95 9.28
N ARG A 73 2.45 9.73 9.76
CA ARG A 73 2.42 9.34 11.17
C ARG A 73 2.86 7.90 11.35
N TRP A 74 3.42 7.59 12.46
CA TRP A 74 3.74 6.22 12.80
C TRP A 74 3.83 5.99 14.30
N ALA A 75 3.81 4.73 14.69
CA ALA A 75 4.02 4.29 16.05
C ALA A 75 5.02 3.14 16.06
N VAL A 76 5.92 3.12 17.04
CA VAL A 76 6.78 1.98 17.32
C VAL A 76 6.45 1.42 18.70
N PHE A 77 6.45 0.11 18.81
CA PHE A 77 6.25 -0.66 20.02
C PHE A 77 7.46 -1.54 20.24
N ALA A 78 7.97 -1.61 21.46
CA ALA A 78 9.03 -2.52 21.86
C ALA A 78 8.54 -3.39 23.00
N PHE A 79 8.50 -4.71 22.80
CA PHE A 79 8.08 -5.71 23.78
C PHE A 79 9.30 -6.49 24.24
N ASP A 80 9.54 -6.52 25.54
CA ASP A 80 10.61 -7.33 26.12
C ASP A 80 10.26 -8.82 25.99
N ARG A 81 11.18 -9.61 25.44
CA ARG A 81 10.94 -11.05 25.22
C ARG A 81 11.00 -11.92 26.48
N GLU A 82 11.53 -11.38 27.57
CA GLU A 82 11.75 -12.10 28.82
C GLU A 82 10.84 -11.64 29.95
N SER A 83 10.07 -10.55 29.73
CA SER A 83 9.16 -10.00 30.73
C SER A 83 7.92 -9.40 30.06
N PRO A 84 6.82 -9.15 30.78
CA PRO A 84 5.63 -8.50 30.23
C PRO A 84 5.81 -7.01 29.99
N TRP A 85 7.00 -6.48 30.15
CA TRP A 85 7.27 -5.06 29.94
C TRP A 85 7.22 -4.68 28.46
N PHE A 86 6.63 -3.54 28.18
CA PHE A 86 6.63 -2.95 26.86
C PHE A 86 6.66 -1.42 26.93
N ALA A 87 7.08 -0.80 25.81
CA ALA A 87 6.99 0.64 25.61
C ALA A 87 6.53 0.94 24.19
N TYR A 88 5.99 2.13 23.99
CA TYR A 88 5.69 2.64 22.66
C TYR A 88 5.94 4.14 22.56
N ALA A 89 6.21 4.59 21.34
CA ALA A 89 6.28 6.01 21.00
C ALA A 89 5.58 6.26 19.67
N THR A 90 5.12 7.49 19.47
CA THR A 90 4.39 7.88 18.25
C THR A 90 4.96 9.18 17.68
N SER A 91 4.92 9.29 16.35
CA SER A 91 5.19 10.53 15.62
C SER A 91 4.01 10.88 14.74
N SER A 92 3.68 12.15 14.66
CA SER A 92 2.66 12.70 13.77
C SER A 92 3.23 13.43 12.55
N SER A 93 4.54 13.33 12.32
CA SER A 93 5.24 14.03 11.24
C SER A 93 6.23 13.17 10.47
N GLY A 94 6.19 11.85 10.64
CA GLY A 94 7.19 10.94 10.07
C GLY A 94 8.59 11.02 10.73
N ALA A 95 8.80 11.97 11.63
CA ALA A 95 10.09 12.11 12.34
C ALA A 95 10.38 10.89 13.23
N GLY A 96 11.67 10.64 13.49
CA GLY A 96 12.12 9.62 14.42
C GLY A 96 11.54 9.80 15.83
N VAL A 97 11.44 8.70 16.56
CA VAL A 97 10.98 8.66 17.94
C VAL A 97 11.96 7.87 18.79
N SER A 98 12.06 8.19 20.09
CA SER A 98 12.96 7.49 20.98
C SER A 98 12.22 6.67 22.02
N LEU A 99 12.79 5.53 22.40
CA LEU A 99 12.41 4.70 23.52
C LEU A 99 13.61 4.45 24.43
N ARG A 100 13.38 4.36 25.73
CA ARG A 100 14.40 3.97 26.70
C ARG A 100 14.30 2.47 26.94
N LEU A 101 15.31 1.72 26.46
CA LEU A 101 15.38 0.28 26.57
C LEU A 101 16.57 -0.13 27.44
N ARG A 102 16.55 -1.34 28.01
CA ARG A 102 17.68 -1.86 28.78
C ARG A 102 18.70 -2.53 27.85
N ALA A 103 19.97 -2.20 28.03
CA ALA A 103 21.06 -2.83 27.35
C ALA A 103 21.12 -4.33 27.62
N GLY A 104 21.48 -5.09 26.61
CA GLY A 104 21.62 -6.56 26.67
C GLY A 104 20.30 -7.34 26.68
N ARG A 105 19.14 -6.67 26.74
CA ARG A 105 17.84 -7.32 26.62
C ARG A 105 17.35 -7.32 25.17
N ARG A 106 16.66 -8.39 24.79
CA ARG A 106 16.10 -8.52 23.43
C ARG A 106 14.66 -8.05 23.41
N TYR A 107 14.36 -7.13 22.50
CA TYR A 107 13.02 -6.60 22.26
C TYR A 107 12.52 -6.97 20.89
N SER A 108 11.25 -7.42 20.81
CA SER A 108 10.52 -7.48 19.56
C SER A 108 9.88 -6.13 19.28
N CYS A 109 10.28 -5.50 18.18
CA CYS A 109 9.83 -4.18 17.80
C CYS A 109 8.84 -4.27 16.64
N TYR A 110 7.78 -3.46 16.72
CA TYR A 110 6.72 -3.38 15.71
C TYR A 110 6.54 -1.92 15.33
N ALA A 111 6.51 -1.64 14.03
CA ALA A 111 6.22 -0.31 13.50
C ALA A 111 4.93 -0.34 12.69
N ILE A 112 4.07 0.66 12.90
CA ILE A 112 2.85 0.86 12.13
C ILE A 112 2.88 2.29 11.59
N ALA A 113 2.90 2.45 10.27
CA ALA A 113 2.88 3.76 9.64
C ALA A 113 1.53 4.01 8.97
N ASN A 114 1.13 5.29 8.94
CA ASN A 114 -0.10 5.78 8.34
C ASN A 114 -1.38 5.12 8.87
N TYR A 115 -1.38 4.69 10.14
CA TYR A 115 -2.55 4.08 10.75
C TYR A 115 -3.72 5.07 10.81
N PRO A 116 -4.98 4.57 10.58
CA PRO A 116 -6.17 5.41 10.65
C PRO A 116 -6.50 5.81 12.09
N THR A 117 -6.91 7.05 12.30
CA THR A 117 -7.35 7.57 13.61
C THR A 117 -8.85 7.60 13.77
N SER A 118 -9.59 7.31 12.70
CA SER A 118 -11.05 7.25 12.66
C SER A 118 -11.48 6.16 11.66
N GLY A 119 -12.76 5.84 11.60
CA GLY A 119 -13.30 4.83 10.71
C GLY A 119 -13.27 3.42 11.30
N ALA A 120 -13.55 2.42 10.46
CA ALA A 120 -13.68 1.02 10.87
C ALA A 120 -12.36 0.42 11.38
N GLY A 121 -11.24 0.83 10.80
CA GLY A 121 -9.91 0.38 11.18
C GLY A 121 -9.21 1.27 12.22
N ALA A 122 -9.90 2.25 12.81
CA ALA A 122 -9.29 3.18 13.75
C ALA A 122 -8.34 2.49 14.75
N PHE A 123 -7.13 3.03 14.86
CA PHE A 123 -6.08 2.48 15.69
C PHE A 123 -5.64 3.49 16.73
N ASN A 124 -5.67 3.07 17.99
CA ASN A 124 -5.15 3.83 19.11
C ASN A 124 -3.91 3.15 19.66
N PRO A 125 -2.70 3.69 19.46
CA PRO A 125 -1.47 3.12 20.02
C PRO A 125 -1.52 2.89 21.53
N ALA A 126 -2.22 3.74 22.27
CA ALA A 126 -2.36 3.61 23.70
C ALA A 126 -3.20 2.40 24.17
N SER A 127 -3.90 1.72 23.28
CA SER A 127 -4.69 0.52 23.61
C SER A 127 -3.90 -0.80 23.52
N VAL A 128 -2.73 -0.76 22.92
CA VAL A 128 -1.87 -1.94 22.72
C VAL A 128 -1.22 -2.34 24.04
N ARG A 129 -1.23 -3.64 24.33
CA ARG A 129 -0.64 -4.21 25.57
C ARG A 129 0.26 -5.41 25.26
N ALA A 130 0.04 -6.09 24.15
CA ALA A 130 0.77 -7.30 23.77
C ALA A 130 1.02 -7.32 22.25
N PRO A 131 2.00 -8.09 21.75
CA PRO A 131 2.25 -8.26 20.32
C PRO A 131 1.01 -8.71 19.53
N GLU A 132 0.16 -9.52 20.15
CA GLU A 132 -1.06 -10.07 19.53
C GLU A 132 -2.08 -8.98 19.19
N ASP A 133 -2.09 -7.88 19.96
CA ASP A 133 -2.95 -6.71 19.68
C ASP A 133 -2.58 -6.05 18.35
N LEU A 134 -1.34 -6.22 17.91
CA LEU A 134 -0.82 -5.72 16.64
C LEU A 134 -0.95 -6.77 15.52
N THR A 135 -0.44 -7.98 15.78
CA THR A 135 -0.38 -9.03 14.74
C THR A 135 -1.77 -9.53 14.35
N GLY A 136 -2.72 -9.55 15.27
CA GLY A 136 -4.12 -9.89 15.02
C GLY A 136 -4.98 -8.75 14.47
N LYS A 137 -4.43 -7.52 14.41
CA LYS A 137 -5.18 -6.35 13.94
C LYS A 137 -5.57 -6.49 12.47
N VAL A 138 -6.81 -6.11 12.18
CA VAL A 138 -7.37 -6.10 10.82
C VAL A 138 -7.33 -4.69 10.27
N ALA A 139 -6.86 -4.55 9.03
CA ALA A 139 -6.91 -3.36 8.22
C ALA A 139 -8.10 -3.41 7.27
N TYR A 140 -8.71 -2.28 6.99
CA TYR A 140 -9.77 -2.11 5.99
C TYR A 140 -9.24 -1.35 4.78
N LEU A 141 -9.64 -1.73 3.58
CA LEU A 141 -9.19 -1.05 2.36
C LEU A 141 -9.58 0.43 2.38
N SER A 142 -10.78 0.74 2.86
CA SER A 142 -11.29 2.10 3.01
C SER A 142 -10.50 3.01 3.95
N ASP A 143 -9.60 2.44 4.77
CA ASP A 143 -8.74 3.23 5.66
C ASP A 143 -7.49 3.77 4.97
N ASN A 144 -7.25 3.39 3.72
CA ASN A 144 -6.12 3.84 2.92
C ASN A 144 -6.52 4.96 1.96
N THR A 145 -5.53 5.77 1.61
CA THR A 145 -5.61 6.72 0.48
C THR A 145 -4.34 6.61 -0.34
N ALA A 146 -4.34 7.06 -1.59
CA ALA A 146 -3.14 7.03 -2.44
C ALA A 146 -1.94 7.81 -1.85
N THR A 147 -2.19 8.72 -0.90
CA THR A 147 -1.16 9.52 -0.23
C THR A 147 -0.89 9.08 1.21
N SER A 148 -1.59 8.06 1.69
CA SER A 148 -1.47 7.56 3.06
C SER A 148 -1.81 6.07 3.09
N LEU A 149 -0.88 5.27 2.59
CA LEU A 149 -0.99 3.82 2.58
C LEU A 149 -0.55 3.26 3.93
N LEU A 150 -1.38 2.41 4.52
CA LEU A 150 -1.08 1.74 5.77
C LEU A 150 0.10 0.77 5.58
N MET A 151 1.11 0.88 6.45
CA MET A 151 2.32 0.06 6.40
C MET A 151 2.57 -0.59 7.76
N PHE A 152 3.21 -1.75 7.73
CA PHE A 152 3.56 -2.52 8.92
C PHE A 152 4.97 -3.10 8.77
N GLY A 153 5.72 -3.12 9.89
CA GLY A 153 7.05 -3.70 9.93
C GLY A 153 7.38 -4.29 11.29
N THR A 154 8.31 -5.22 11.30
CA THR A 154 8.80 -5.85 12.53
C THR A 154 10.31 -5.97 12.49
N ASP A 155 10.95 -5.83 13.65
CA ASP A 155 12.38 -6.04 13.79
C ASP A 155 12.71 -6.46 15.23
N GLU A 156 13.95 -6.84 15.47
CA GLU A 156 14.46 -7.14 16.80
C GLU A 156 15.56 -6.13 17.17
N VAL A 157 15.58 -5.73 18.43
CA VAL A 157 16.60 -4.82 18.98
C VAL A 157 17.17 -5.41 20.24
N THR A 158 18.49 -5.39 20.34
CA THR A 158 19.22 -5.70 21.57
C THR A 158 20.19 -4.55 21.81
N PRO A 159 19.78 -3.49 22.57
CA PRO A 159 20.64 -2.34 22.78
C PRO A 159 21.95 -2.72 23.43
N SER A 160 23.05 -2.11 22.98
CA SER A 160 24.40 -2.41 23.48
C SER A 160 24.64 -1.65 24.78
N ALA A 161 25.39 -2.28 25.69
CA ALA A 161 25.88 -1.58 26.85
C ALA A 161 27.12 -0.74 26.46
N SER A 162 26.99 0.58 26.43
CA SER A 162 28.15 1.45 26.51
C SER A 162 28.43 1.79 27.96
N ALA A 163 29.68 2.11 28.28
CA ALA A 163 30.06 2.53 29.64
C ALA A 163 29.27 3.80 29.98
N TYR A 164 28.30 3.67 30.87
CA TYR A 164 27.45 4.76 31.37
C TYR A 164 27.53 4.84 32.88
N ASP A 165 27.96 5.97 33.38
CA ASP A 165 28.00 6.26 34.83
C ASP A 165 27.16 7.49 35.13
N PRO A 166 25.91 7.31 35.59
CA PRO A 166 25.03 8.43 35.92
C PRO A 166 25.57 9.28 37.06
N ALA A 167 26.44 8.73 37.94
CA ALA A 167 27.06 9.46 39.01
C ALA A 167 28.09 10.48 38.50
N ARG A 168 28.62 10.28 37.29
CA ARG A 168 29.52 11.23 36.65
C ARG A 168 28.80 12.29 35.81
N GLY A 169 27.46 12.20 35.70
CA GLY A 169 26.68 13.10 34.87
C GLY A 169 26.73 12.76 33.39
N ASP A 170 27.11 11.52 33.04
CA ASP A 170 27.13 11.07 31.66
C ASP A 170 25.72 11.15 31.04
N ALA A 171 25.63 11.55 29.76
CA ALA A 171 24.41 11.47 29.03
C ALA A 171 24.03 9.98 28.77
N LEU A 172 22.74 9.69 28.65
CA LEU A 172 22.29 8.35 28.28
C LEU A 172 22.96 7.94 26.95
N PRO A 173 23.50 6.69 26.84
CA PRO A 173 23.95 6.16 25.57
C PRO A 173 22.77 6.14 24.60
N SER A 174 23.04 6.50 23.35
CA SER A 174 22.03 6.49 22.29
C SER A 174 22.44 5.57 21.14
N GLU A 175 21.45 4.87 20.57
CA GLU A 175 21.60 4.04 19.38
C GLU A 175 20.52 4.40 18.38
N GLU A 176 20.82 4.26 17.08
CA GLU A 176 19.85 4.43 16.00
C GLU A 176 19.40 3.07 15.49
N LYS A 177 18.10 2.93 15.22
CA LYS A 177 17.50 1.72 14.66
C LYS A 177 16.46 2.08 13.62
N THR A 178 16.65 1.61 12.40
CA THR A 178 15.64 1.71 11.33
C THR A 178 14.80 0.45 11.29
N ILE A 179 13.48 0.58 11.26
CA ILE A 179 12.55 -0.51 11.04
C ILE A 179 11.98 -0.38 9.64
N GLY A 180 12.23 -1.39 8.79
CA GLY A 180 11.61 -1.50 7.48
C GLY A 180 10.11 -1.73 7.61
N VAL A 181 9.30 -0.88 6.97
CA VAL A 181 7.84 -1.04 6.90
C VAL A 181 7.42 -1.31 5.46
N THR A 182 6.46 -2.21 5.26
CA THR A 182 5.91 -2.57 3.96
C THR A 182 4.44 -2.21 3.88
N ARG A 183 3.99 -1.78 2.70
CA ARG A 183 2.59 -1.44 2.44
C ARG A 183 1.73 -2.68 2.53
N LEU A 184 0.55 -2.57 3.13
CA LEU A 184 -0.39 -3.69 3.23
C LEU A 184 -1.18 -3.90 1.93
N VAL A 185 -1.15 -2.95 1.02
CA VAL A 185 -1.80 -3.02 -0.31
C VAL A 185 -0.82 -3.51 -1.37
N SER A 186 -1.39 -4.02 -2.46
CA SER A 186 -0.72 -4.17 -3.76
C SER A 186 -1.19 -3.04 -4.67
N ARG A 187 -0.40 -2.71 -5.68
CA ARG A 187 -0.74 -1.74 -6.72
C ARG A 187 -0.98 -2.46 -8.05
N ILE A 188 -1.98 -2.00 -8.78
CA ILE A 188 -2.28 -2.48 -10.13
C ILE A 188 -2.18 -1.28 -11.07
N ASP A 189 -1.29 -1.35 -12.04
CA ASP A 189 -1.12 -0.34 -13.09
C ASP A 189 -1.66 -0.87 -14.42
N VAL A 190 -2.40 -0.02 -15.11
CA VAL A 190 -2.98 -0.34 -16.44
C VAL A 190 -2.59 0.75 -17.41
N SER A 191 -1.96 0.38 -18.53
CA SER A 191 -1.52 1.37 -19.53
C SER A 191 -1.35 0.77 -20.94
N GLY A 192 -1.21 1.62 -21.94
CA GLY A 192 -0.86 1.22 -23.28
C GLY A 192 -1.96 0.43 -24.01
N ILE A 193 -3.22 0.85 -23.88
CA ILE A 193 -4.38 0.15 -24.48
C ILE A 193 -4.53 0.59 -25.94
N ARG A 194 -4.61 -0.37 -26.86
CA ARG A 194 -4.87 -0.14 -28.28
C ARG A 194 -5.79 -1.21 -28.86
N VAL A 195 -6.30 -0.95 -30.05
CA VAL A 195 -7.17 -1.84 -30.80
C VAL A 195 -6.48 -2.29 -32.09
N ASP A 196 -6.54 -3.57 -32.39
CA ASP A 196 -6.07 -4.15 -33.65
C ASP A 196 -7.08 -5.16 -34.17
N PHE A 197 -7.99 -4.71 -35.03
CA PHE A 197 -8.98 -5.56 -35.70
C PHE A 197 -8.56 -6.00 -37.10
N SER A 198 -7.28 -5.91 -37.47
CA SER A 198 -6.78 -6.27 -38.83
C SER A 198 -7.08 -7.72 -39.21
N GLY A 199 -7.08 -8.62 -38.22
CA GLY A 199 -7.43 -10.04 -38.38
C GLY A 199 -8.94 -10.36 -38.35
N LYS A 200 -9.82 -9.37 -38.12
CA LYS A 200 -11.27 -9.56 -37.91
C LYS A 200 -12.08 -8.62 -38.82
N PRO A 201 -12.25 -8.93 -40.14
CA PRO A 201 -12.89 -8.02 -41.09
C PRO A 201 -14.29 -7.55 -40.70
N HIS A 202 -15.06 -8.38 -39.95
CA HIS A 202 -16.40 -8.04 -39.49
C HIS A 202 -16.41 -6.99 -38.34
N LEU A 203 -15.25 -6.73 -37.73
CA LEU A 203 -15.04 -5.66 -36.72
C LEU A 203 -14.36 -4.44 -37.34
N ALA A 204 -13.70 -4.62 -38.50
CA ALA A 204 -13.04 -3.53 -39.19
C ALA A 204 -14.06 -2.41 -39.51
N GLY A 205 -13.75 -1.18 -39.13
CA GLY A 205 -14.64 -0.02 -39.34
C GLY A 205 -15.71 0.18 -38.28
N LYS A 206 -15.86 -0.72 -37.29
CA LYS A 206 -16.70 -0.43 -36.12
C LYS A 206 -15.97 0.55 -35.18
N ALA A 207 -16.69 1.57 -34.72
CA ALA A 207 -16.17 2.48 -33.72
C ALA A 207 -15.95 1.74 -32.39
N PHE A 208 -14.76 1.89 -31.84
CA PHE A 208 -14.41 1.39 -30.50
C PHE A 208 -14.18 2.57 -29.58
N VAL A 209 -14.89 2.60 -28.46
CA VAL A 209 -14.73 3.64 -27.44
C VAL A 209 -14.50 2.96 -26.09
N LEU A 210 -13.29 3.13 -25.54
CA LEU A 210 -12.98 2.71 -24.17
C LEU A 210 -13.72 3.64 -23.22
N ARG A 211 -14.62 3.07 -22.41
CA ARG A 211 -15.49 3.84 -21.49
C ARG A 211 -14.94 3.91 -20.09
N HIS A 212 -14.58 2.76 -19.56
CA HIS A 212 -14.19 2.63 -18.16
C HIS A 212 -13.06 1.62 -17.98
N ILE A 213 -12.22 1.85 -16.97
CA ILE A 213 -11.27 0.88 -16.44
C ILE A 213 -11.52 0.79 -14.94
N TYR A 214 -11.71 -0.41 -14.41
CA TYR A 214 -11.92 -0.64 -12.99
C TYR A 214 -11.43 -2.03 -12.57
N VAL A 215 -11.28 -2.24 -11.26
CA VAL A 215 -10.87 -3.51 -10.67
C VAL A 215 -12.01 -4.17 -9.93
N THR A 216 -12.04 -5.50 -9.94
CA THR A 216 -13.07 -6.30 -9.27
C THR A 216 -12.46 -7.45 -8.50
N ASN A 217 -13.25 -8.08 -7.61
CA ASN A 217 -12.85 -9.20 -6.78
C ASN A 217 -11.67 -8.87 -5.86
N THR A 218 -11.72 -7.70 -5.24
CA THR A 218 -10.76 -7.29 -4.22
C THR A 218 -11.27 -7.66 -2.84
N TYR A 219 -10.36 -7.97 -1.90
CA TYR A 219 -10.73 -8.32 -0.54
C TYR A 219 -10.88 -7.07 0.33
N ARG A 220 -11.89 -7.03 1.22
CA ARG A 220 -12.19 -5.83 2.03
C ARG A 220 -11.19 -5.56 3.13
N THR A 221 -10.60 -6.62 3.65
CA THR A 221 -9.75 -6.58 4.84
C THR A 221 -8.48 -7.39 4.63
N THR A 222 -7.44 -7.03 5.38
CA THR A 222 -6.23 -7.84 5.53
C THR A 222 -5.74 -7.76 6.97
N ARG A 223 -4.79 -8.60 7.37
CA ARG A 223 -4.13 -8.49 8.67
C ARG A 223 -2.91 -7.57 8.56
N TYR A 224 -2.53 -6.98 9.66
CA TYR A 224 -1.31 -6.16 9.70
C TYR A 224 -0.07 -7.02 9.46
N SER A 225 0.05 -8.15 10.14
CA SER A 225 1.28 -8.96 10.16
C SER A 225 1.46 -9.91 8.98
N SER A 226 0.39 -10.29 8.30
CA SER A 226 0.44 -11.31 7.24
C SER A 226 -0.73 -11.20 6.28
N ASP A 227 -0.53 -11.65 5.05
CA ASP A 227 -1.63 -11.84 4.11
C ASP A 227 -2.48 -13.05 4.49
N TYR A 228 -3.74 -13.05 4.06
CA TYR A 228 -4.55 -14.26 4.13
C TYR A 228 -4.02 -15.29 3.13
N THR A 229 -4.06 -16.54 3.53
CA THR A 229 -3.91 -17.66 2.60
C THR A 229 -5.21 -17.91 1.84
N PHE A 230 -5.14 -18.58 0.70
CA PHE A 230 -6.35 -18.93 -0.07
C PHE A 230 -7.39 -19.68 0.78
N SER A 231 -6.95 -20.56 1.67
CA SER A 231 -7.85 -21.32 2.54
C SER A 231 -8.54 -20.48 3.62
N GLU A 232 -7.93 -19.37 4.04
CA GLU A 232 -8.48 -18.46 5.05
C GLU A 232 -9.47 -17.46 4.47
N LEU A 233 -9.42 -17.21 3.14
CA LEU A 233 -10.34 -16.29 2.51
C LEU A 233 -11.78 -16.77 2.62
N SER A 234 -12.68 -15.88 2.97
CA SER A 234 -14.11 -16.15 2.99
C SER A 234 -14.67 -16.37 1.58
N ALA A 235 -15.50 -17.40 1.41
CA ALA A 235 -16.32 -17.56 0.21
C ALA A 235 -17.55 -16.64 0.23
N SER A 236 -17.85 -15.96 1.34
CA SER A 236 -18.97 -15.03 1.43
C SER A 236 -18.71 -13.79 0.58
N ARG A 237 -19.63 -13.48 -0.33
CA ARG A 237 -19.56 -12.27 -1.19
C ARG A 237 -19.40 -10.99 -0.38
N GLY A 238 -20.04 -10.89 0.78
CA GLY A 238 -19.97 -9.71 1.65
C GLY A 238 -18.60 -9.44 2.25
N ALA A 239 -17.68 -10.42 2.24
CA ALA A 239 -16.29 -10.24 2.67
C ALA A 239 -15.40 -9.58 1.61
N TRP A 240 -15.88 -9.49 0.39
CA TRP A 240 -15.15 -8.93 -0.76
C TRP A 240 -15.60 -7.51 -1.04
N TYR A 241 -14.67 -6.77 -1.58
CA TYR A 241 -14.85 -5.41 -2.06
C TYR A 241 -14.87 -5.41 -3.59
N ASN A 242 -15.67 -4.56 -4.23
CA ASN A 242 -15.71 -4.45 -5.68
C ASN A 242 -15.85 -5.80 -6.39
N THR A 243 -16.76 -6.63 -5.96
CA THR A 243 -17.08 -7.84 -6.72
C THR A 243 -17.81 -7.47 -8.00
N MET A 244 -17.84 -8.38 -8.98
CA MET A 244 -18.51 -8.12 -10.25
C MET A 244 -20.00 -7.78 -10.13
N GLY A 245 -20.65 -8.17 -9.03
CA GLY A 245 -22.02 -7.75 -8.76
C GLY A 245 -22.14 -6.33 -8.21
N TRP A 246 -21.02 -5.71 -7.88
CA TRP A 246 -20.91 -4.30 -7.53
C TRP A 246 -19.97 -3.65 -8.53
N HIS A 247 -20.52 -3.21 -9.63
CA HIS A 247 -19.73 -2.73 -10.78
C HIS A 247 -18.96 -1.45 -10.46
N ARG A 248 -17.88 -1.23 -11.20
CA ARG A 248 -17.16 0.03 -11.29
C ARG A 248 -16.60 0.55 -9.98
N GLY A 249 -16.12 -0.34 -9.12
CA GLY A 249 -15.52 0.08 -7.87
C GLY A 249 -16.49 0.31 -6.71
N GLU A 250 -17.78 0.01 -6.89
CA GLU A 250 -18.76 0.07 -5.82
C GLU A 250 -18.43 -0.96 -4.71
N SER A 251 -18.78 -0.61 -3.48
CA SER A 251 -18.69 -1.51 -2.32
C SER A 251 -20.07 -2.04 -1.93
N PRO A 252 -20.13 -3.12 -1.10
CA PRO A 252 -21.38 -3.60 -0.53
C PRO A 252 -22.19 -2.55 0.23
N ASP A 253 -21.51 -1.53 0.74
CA ASP A 253 -22.08 -0.46 1.52
C ASP A 253 -22.58 0.72 0.65
N GLY A 254 -22.55 0.55 -0.69
CA GLY A 254 -23.02 1.54 -1.64
C GLY A 254 -22.06 2.74 -1.87
N GLY A 255 -20.85 2.70 -1.26
CA GLY A 255 -19.81 3.70 -1.47
C GLY A 255 -18.84 3.29 -2.58
N MET A 256 -18.19 4.28 -3.20
CA MET A 256 -17.06 4.04 -4.09
C MET A 256 -15.77 4.27 -3.31
N ASP A 257 -14.84 3.31 -3.38
CA ASP A 257 -13.51 3.50 -2.84
C ASP A 257 -12.64 4.23 -3.88
N ALA A 258 -12.02 5.34 -3.47
CA ALA A 258 -11.18 6.14 -4.36
C ALA A 258 -9.96 5.37 -4.90
N LEU A 259 -9.53 4.30 -4.21
CA LEU A 259 -8.39 3.46 -4.61
C LEU A 259 -8.75 2.48 -5.72
N THR A 260 -10.00 2.02 -5.76
CA THR A 260 -10.50 1.01 -6.70
C THR A 260 -11.56 1.57 -7.64
N ALA A 261 -11.92 2.84 -7.47
CA ALA A 261 -12.98 3.49 -8.23
C ALA A 261 -12.73 3.45 -9.73
N ASP A 262 -13.82 3.32 -10.45
CA ASP A 262 -13.89 3.44 -11.89
C ASP A 262 -13.13 4.68 -12.42
N ARG A 263 -12.36 4.47 -13.46
CA ARG A 263 -11.72 5.51 -14.26
C ARG A 263 -12.51 5.69 -15.55
N GLY A 264 -13.40 6.68 -15.57
CA GLY A 264 -14.11 7.09 -16.79
C GLY A 264 -13.12 7.63 -17.82
N ILE A 265 -13.06 7.04 -19.00
CA ILE A 265 -12.03 7.32 -20.02
C ILE A 265 -12.65 8.06 -21.22
N ASP A 266 -13.70 7.50 -21.83
CA ASP A 266 -14.36 7.99 -23.04
C ASP A 266 -13.42 8.23 -24.24
N ALA A 267 -12.43 7.34 -24.41
CA ALA A 267 -11.43 7.45 -25.48
C ALA A 267 -11.80 6.62 -26.71
N VAL A 268 -11.82 7.27 -27.87
CA VAL A 268 -11.97 6.60 -29.17
C VAL A 268 -10.64 5.99 -29.57
N LEU A 269 -10.57 4.67 -29.65
CA LEU A 269 -9.35 3.95 -30.03
C LEU A 269 -9.46 3.38 -31.44
N SER A 270 -8.33 3.31 -32.13
CA SER A 270 -8.16 2.70 -33.45
C SER A 270 -6.78 2.06 -33.55
N GLY A 271 -6.46 1.43 -34.67
CA GLY A 271 -5.15 0.78 -34.87
C GLY A 271 -3.94 1.69 -34.65
N SER A 272 -4.10 2.99 -34.81
CA SER A 272 -3.01 3.99 -34.60
C SER A 272 -3.17 4.85 -33.35
N VAL A 273 -4.30 4.77 -32.66
CA VAL A 273 -4.57 5.57 -31.45
C VAL A 273 -4.45 4.68 -30.23
N ILE A 274 -3.50 5.04 -29.35
CA ILE A 274 -3.20 4.31 -28.12
C ILE A 274 -3.65 5.17 -26.94
N HIS A 275 -4.37 4.57 -25.99
CA HIS A 275 -4.60 5.15 -24.68
C HIS A 275 -3.37 4.89 -23.81
N SER A 276 -2.50 5.88 -23.69
CA SER A 276 -1.21 5.75 -23.00
C SER A 276 -1.23 6.24 -21.55
N THR A 277 -2.31 6.92 -21.13
CA THR A 277 -2.44 7.41 -19.75
C THR A 277 -2.46 6.23 -18.78
N PRO A 278 -1.54 6.16 -17.82
CA PRO A 278 -1.55 5.10 -16.81
C PRO A 278 -2.66 5.31 -15.79
N HIS A 279 -3.25 4.22 -15.34
CA HIS A 279 -4.27 4.18 -14.29
C HIS A 279 -3.80 3.24 -13.19
N SER A 280 -3.72 3.75 -11.96
CA SER A 280 -3.29 2.98 -10.79
C SER A 280 -4.47 2.71 -9.87
N PHE A 281 -4.51 1.48 -9.34
CA PHE A 281 -5.47 1.01 -8.35
C PHE A 281 -4.70 0.39 -7.18
N TYR A 282 -5.24 0.50 -5.97
CA TYR A 282 -4.65 -0.09 -4.78
C TYR A 282 -5.65 -1.05 -4.16
N VAL A 283 -5.21 -2.27 -3.93
CA VAL A 283 -6.08 -3.36 -3.45
C VAL A 283 -5.35 -4.16 -2.37
N PHE A 284 -6.09 -4.83 -1.49
CA PHE A 284 -5.45 -5.80 -0.62
C PHE A 284 -5.06 -7.06 -1.38
N PRO A 285 -4.02 -7.78 -0.91
CA PRO A 285 -3.59 -9.04 -1.48
C PRO A 285 -4.74 -10.03 -1.63
N ASN A 286 -4.79 -10.67 -2.78
CA ASN A 286 -5.73 -11.73 -3.07
C ASN A 286 -4.95 -12.98 -3.50
N PRO A 287 -4.77 -13.97 -2.63
CA PRO A 287 -4.02 -15.19 -2.93
C PRO A 287 -4.79 -16.17 -3.82
N THR A 288 -5.95 -15.80 -4.35
CA THR A 288 -6.72 -16.67 -5.24
C THR A 288 -6.02 -16.78 -6.59
N PRO A 289 -5.54 -17.97 -6.98
CA PRO A 289 -4.92 -18.15 -8.29
C PRO A 289 -5.99 -18.16 -9.40
N ARG A 290 -5.61 -17.75 -10.60
CA ARG A 290 -6.50 -17.78 -11.78
C ARG A 290 -7.15 -19.15 -12.03
N SER A 291 -6.41 -20.22 -11.76
CA SER A 291 -6.91 -21.60 -11.92
C SER A 291 -8.02 -21.99 -10.95
N ALA A 292 -8.22 -21.22 -9.88
CA ALA A 292 -9.30 -21.42 -8.91
C ALA A 292 -10.58 -20.64 -9.26
N ASP A 293 -10.53 -19.81 -10.31
CA ASP A 293 -11.70 -19.09 -10.78
C ASP A 293 -12.76 -20.10 -11.29
N ASN A 294 -13.97 -19.99 -10.75
CA ASN A 294 -15.09 -20.83 -11.14
C ASN A 294 -16.01 -20.05 -12.09
N HIS A 295 -16.40 -20.70 -13.19
CA HIS A 295 -17.36 -20.16 -14.16
C HIS A 295 -18.82 -20.35 -13.74
N ASP A 296 -19.08 -21.17 -12.71
CA ASP A 296 -20.42 -21.35 -12.17
C ASP A 296 -20.82 -20.10 -11.38
N ILE A 297 -21.74 -19.33 -11.92
CA ILE A 297 -22.28 -18.12 -11.30
C ILE A 297 -23.43 -18.40 -10.33
N SER A 298 -23.90 -19.66 -10.22
CA SER A 298 -25.01 -20.04 -9.33
C SER A 298 -24.63 -19.86 -7.86
N GLU A 299 -23.34 -20.03 -7.51
CA GLU A 299 -22.81 -19.80 -6.19
C GLU A 299 -21.58 -18.90 -6.23
N TRP A 300 -21.52 -17.94 -5.30
CA TRP A 300 -20.32 -17.11 -5.16
C TRP A 300 -19.15 -17.94 -4.63
N THR A 301 -18.05 -17.95 -5.36
CA THR A 301 -16.78 -18.55 -4.95
C THR A 301 -15.69 -17.48 -4.86
N ARG A 302 -14.57 -17.81 -4.21
CA ARG A 302 -13.37 -16.97 -4.21
C ARG A 302 -12.84 -16.85 -5.63
N ARG A 303 -12.50 -15.64 -6.06
CA ARG A 303 -12.06 -15.34 -7.43
C ARG A 303 -10.78 -14.54 -7.42
N SER A 304 -9.97 -14.67 -8.47
CA SER A 304 -8.81 -13.83 -8.69
C SER A 304 -9.24 -12.37 -8.90
N THR A 305 -8.38 -11.43 -8.53
CA THR A 305 -8.59 -10.01 -8.83
C THR A 305 -8.53 -9.80 -10.34
N ARG A 306 -9.39 -8.96 -10.88
CA ARG A 306 -9.48 -8.68 -12.30
C ARG A 306 -9.46 -7.19 -12.59
N VAL A 307 -8.80 -6.84 -13.68
CA VAL A 307 -8.98 -5.56 -14.36
C VAL A 307 -10.05 -5.74 -15.41
N ILE A 308 -11.02 -4.85 -15.44
CA ILE A 308 -12.10 -4.82 -16.43
C ILE A 308 -11.94 -3.57 -17.30
N LEU A 309 -11.89 -3.78 -18.60
CA LEU A 309 -12.01 -2.71 -19.58
C LEU A 309 -13.44 -2.75 -20.15
N GLU A 310 -14.23 -1.75 -19.84
CA GLU A 310 -15.57 -1.59 -20.43
C GLU A 310 -15.48 -0.68 -21.66
N ALA A 311 -16.02 -1.12 -22.76
CA ALA A 311 -15.98 -0.39 -24.02
C ALA A 311 -17.32 -0.45 -24.76
N THR A 312 -17.47 0.45 -25.73
CA THR A 312 -18.55 0.37 -26.74
C THR A 312 -17.93 -0.03 -28.07
N LEU A 313 -18.43 -1.10 -28.70
CA LEU A 313 -18.01 -1.57 -30.02
C LEU A 313 -19.19 -1.55 -30.97
N GLY A 314 -19.22 -0.61 -31.92
CA GLY A 314 -20.30 -0.45 -32.85
C GLY A 314 -21.66 -0.16 -32.24
N GLY A 315 -21.69 0.41 -31.03
CA GLY A 315 -22.89 0.73 -30.26
C GLY A 315 -23.22 -0.26 -29.14
N ASP A 316 -22.64 -1.46 -29.13
CA ASP A 316 -22.86 -2.45 -28.08
C ASP A 316 -21.86 -2.27 -26.97
N THR A 317 -22.28 -2.41 -25.71
CA THR A 317 -21.35 -2.49 -24.57
C THR A 317 -20.68 -3.85 -24.55
N VAL A 318 -19.36 -3.85 -24.39
CA VAL A 318 -18.52 -5.04 -24.32
C VAL A 318 -17.49 -4.92 -23.20
N TYR A 319 -17.11 -6.05 -22.63
CA TYR A 319 -16.18 -6.13 -21.50
C TYR A 319 -14.98 -7.00 -21.88
N TYR A 320 -13.79 -6.54 -21.48
CA TYR A 320 -12.54 -7.26 -21.58
C TYR A 320 -11.97 -7.46 -20.20
N GLN A 321 -11.69 -8.69 -19.85
CA GLN A 321 -11.28 -9.07 -18.51
C GLN A 321 -9.82 -9.53 -18.50
N VAL A 322 -9.04 -8.98 -17.58
CA VAL A 322 -7.67 -9.39 -17.31
C VAL A 322 -7.61 -9.94 -15.90
N SER A 323 -7.56 -11.26 -15.75
CA SER A 323 -7.39 -11.91 -14.46
C SER A 323 -5.94 -11.83 -14.03
N LEU A 324 -5.70 -11.28 -12.84
CA LEU A 324 -4.38 -11.19 -12.25
C LEU A 324 -4.01 -12.53 -11.57
N PRO A 325 -2.72 -12.85 -11.42
CA PRO A 325 -2.27 -14.00 -10.63
C PRO A 325 -2.61 -13.80 -9.14
N ALA A 326 -2.26 -14.77 -8.30
CA ALA A 326 -2.29 -14.61 -6.86
C ALA A 326 -1.43 -13.39 -6.46
N MET A 327 -2.02 -12.49 -5.69
CA MET A 327 -1.41 -11.21 -5.36
C MET A 327 -0.87 -11.19 -3.93
N GLN A 328 0.25 -10.50 -3.73
CA GLN A 328 0.92 -10.30 -2.45
C GLN A 328 1.00 -8.81 -2.14
N ARG A 329 1.09 -8.46 -0.84
CA ARG A 329 1.29 -7.06 -0.41
C ARG A 329 2.61 -6.49 -0.93
N ASN A 330 2.68 -5.18 -1.03
CA ASN A 330 3.86 -4.43 -1.44
C ASN A 330 4.41 -4.81 -2.83
N HIS A 331 3.55 -5.37 -3.71
CA HIS A 331 3.89 -5.70 -5.09
C HIS A 331 3.14 -4.81 -6.07
N ILE A 332 3.73 -4.57 -7.24
CA ILE A 332 3.11 -3.88 -8.36
C ILE A 332 2.80 -4.88 -9.47
N TYR A 333 1.58 -4.85 -9.96
CA TYR A 333 1.09 -5.67 -11.06
C TYR A 333 0.75 -4.76 -12.23
N SER A 334 1.61 -4.69 -13.24
CA SER A 334 1.47 -3.79 -14.37
C SER A 334 0.94 -4.51 -15.61
N ALA A 335 -0.33 -4.28 -15.96
CA ALA A 335 -0.93 -4.70 -17.23
C ALA A 335 -0.60 -3.66 -18.30
N GLN A 336 0.29 -4.01 -19.22
CA GLN A 336 0.84 -3.08 -20.21
C GLN A 336 0.66 -3.63 -21.64
N ASN A 337 0.78 -2.73 -22.62
CA ASN A 337 0.71 -3.09 -24.04
C ASN A 337 -0.54 -3.89 -24.41
N ILE A 338 -1.68 -3.50 -23.84
CA ILE A 338 -2.94 -4.20 -24.01
C ILE A 338 -3.42 -4.01 -25.46
N VAL A 339 -3.57 -5.11 -26.19
CA VAL A 339 -4.04 -5.12 -27.57
C VAL A 339 -5.38 -5.82 -27.65
N ILE A 340 -6.43 -5.08 -27.96
CA ILE A 340 -7.77 -5.62 -28.17
C ILE A 340 -7.89 -6.06 -29.63
N ARG A 341 -8.05 -7.37 -29.86
CA ARG A 341 -8.08 -8.00 -31.21
C ARG A 341 -9.45 -8.52 -31.60
N GLY A 342 -10.35 -8.70 -30.66
CA GLY A 342 -11.67 -9.30 -30.90
C GLY A 342 -12.80 -8.57 -30.19
N ARG A 343 -14.01 -9.11 -30.31
CA ARG A 343 -15.16 -8.64 -29.55
C ARG A 343 -15.09 -9.20 -28.14
N GLY A 344 -15.14 -8.35 -27.13
CA GLY A 344 -15.27 -8.74 -25.73
C GLY A 344 -16.62 -9.37 -25.38
N SER A 345 -16.75 -9.86 -24.16
CA SER A 345 -18.00 -10.40 -23.62
C SER A 345 -19.08 -9.32 -23.47
N ASN A 346 -20.34 -9.73 -23.56
CA ASN A 346 -21.47 -8.87 -23.18
C ASN A 346 -21.74 -8.90 -21.67
N ASP A 347 -21.10 -9.83 -20.94
CA ASP A 347 -21.24 -10.02 -19.50
C ASP A 347 -19.88 -9.84 -18.83
N PRO A 348 -19.74 -8.90 -17.88
CA PRO A 348 -18.49 -8.68 -17.16
C PRO A 348 -18.14 -9.84 -16.21
N GLU A 349 -19.05 -10.76 -15.93
CA GLU A 349 -18.80 -11.93 -15.06
C GLU A 349 -18.28 -13.15 -15.84
N LEU A 350 -18.53 -13.22 -17.13
CA LEU A 350 -18.03 -14.31 -17.96
C LEU A 350 -16.51 -14.22 -18.14
N LEU A 351 -15.84 -15.28 -17.73
CA LEU A 351 -14.41 -15.48 -17.96
C LEU A 351 -14.18 -15.92 -19.39
N ASP A 352 -13.82 -14.98 -20.25
CA ASP A 352 -13.30 -15.30 -21.57
C ASP A 352 -11.94 -14.59 -21.75
N PHE A 353 -10.89 -15.15 -21.14
CA PHE A 353 -9.56 -14.84 -21.62
C PHE A 353 -9.31 -15.68 -22.87
N ASP A 354 -9.63 -15.10 -24.00
CA ASP A 354 -9.26 -15.61 -25.29
C ASP A 354 -8.10 -14.74 -25.82
N PRO A 355 -6.89 -15.28 -26.00
CA PRO A 355 -5.77 -14.52 -26.56
C PRO A 355 -6.07 -13.98 -27.97
N ASP A 356 -7.04 -14.56 -28.69
CA ASP A 356 -7.55 -14.01 -29.94
C ASP A 356 -8.43 -12.76 -29.76
N VAL A 357 -8.84 -12.46 -28.55
CA VAL A 357 -9.66 -11.29 -28.18
C VAL A 357 -8.86 -10.19 -27.53
N ILE A 358 -8.00 -10.55 -26.61
CA ILE A 358 -7.15 -9.62 -25.87
C ILE A 358 -5.75 -10.21 -25.63
N ASP A 359 -4.73 -9.41 -25.87
CA ASP A 359 -3.33 -9.75 -25.64
C ASP A 359 -2.68 -8.64 -24.78
N LEU A 360 -1.80 -9.00 -23.89
CA LEU A 360 -1.16 -8.04 -22.97
C LEU A 360 0.15 -8.59 -22.42
N SER A 361 1.00 -7.67 -21.94
CA SER A 361 2.14 -7.98 -21.09
C SER A 361 1.78 -7.70 -19.62
N LEU A 362 1.97 -8.69 -18.76
CA LEU A 362 1.85 -8.52 -17.32
C LEU A 362 3.26 -8.53 -16.72
N VAL A 363 3.64 -7.43 -16.09
CA VAL A 363 4.90 -7.28 -15.37
C VAL A 363 4.58 -7.28 -13.87
N ILE A 364 5.25 -8.11 -13.11
CA ILE A 364 5.13 -8.16 -11.65
C ILE A 364 6.43 -7.64 -11.07
N ASP A 365 6.30 -6.68 -10.18
CA ASP A 365 7.38 -6.08 -9.44
C ASP A 365 7.30 -6.58 -7.99
N ASP A 366 8.20 -7.49 -7.60
CA ASP A 366 8.20 -8.17 -6.30
C ASP A 366 8.59 -7.25 -5.16
N ASP A 367 9.29 -6.18 -5.48
CA ASP A 367 9.57 -5.09 -4.55
C ASP A 367 8.99 -3.82 -5.17
N TRP A 368 8.10 -3.14 -4.49
CA TRP A 368 7.57 -1.84 -4.94
C TRP A 368 8.70 -0.88 -5.36
N ASN A 369 9.93 -1.28 -5.14
CA ASN A 369 11.17 -0.55 -5.37
C ASN A 369 12.14 -1.21 -6.38
N ALA A 370 11.89 -2.42 -6.89
CA ALA A 370 12.79 -3.13 -7.82
C ALA A 370 12.02 -4.04 -8.80
N GLY A 371 12.06 -3.78 -10.09
CA GLY A 371 11.27 -4.50 -11.11
C GLY A 371 11.94 -5.74 -11.70
N GLU A 372 11.21 -6.83 -11.86
CA GLU A 372 11.55 -7.96 -12.73
C GLU A 372 10.47 -8.20 -13.79
N ASP A 373 10.88 -8.39 -15.05
CA ASP A 373 9.98 -8.70 -16.17
C ASP A 373 9.70 -10.21 -16.22
N ILE A 374 8.46 -10.61 -16.03
CA ILE A 374 8.01 -11.96 -16.31
C ILE A 374 7.15 -11.92 -17.60
N ASN A 375 7.68 -12.49 -18.67
CA ASN A 375 6.89 -12.74 -19.90
C ASN A 375 6.00 -13.96 -19.67
N LEU A 376 4.70 -13.82 -19.76
CA LEU A 376 3.70 -14.88 -19.70
C LEU A 376 3.35 -15.36 -21.11
#